data_8ec0d1b1755a88e639c180182870c75e
#
_entry.id   8ec0d1b1755a88e639c180182870c75e
#
_cell.length_a   1.000
_cell.length_b   1.000
_cell.length_c   1.000
_cell.angle_alpha   90.00
_cell.angle_beta   90.00
_cell.angle_gamma   90.00
#
_symmetry.space_group_name_H-M   'P 1'
#
loop_
_entity.id
_entity.type
_entity.pdbx_description
1 polymer ?
#
loop_
_entity_poly.entity_id
_entity_poly.type
_entity_poly.pdbx_seq_one_letter_code
_entity_poly.pdbx_strand_id
1 'polypeptide(L)'
;MTTTNPTTTSAWSALTQHKASLTPNLRAWFEQDPSRAQKFSFDAADLHVDLSKNLITEETVQLLLKLAEEVNLAERRDAMFTGEHINVTEDRAVLHTALRRPKGYSPALVVDGQDVDSDVHAVLNKIYAFADRVRSGEWTGVSGKRIETVVNIGIGGSDLGPVMVYEALKPYADAGISARFISNIDPTDVAEKVSDLDPETTLFIVASKTFGTLETLTNARVARDWLLTALGEANALQGKTAEEAVAQHFIAVSTALDKVAAFGIDPENAFGFWDWVGGRYSVDSAIGTSLAIVFGPKVFEEFLAGFHAMDEHFRTAPFEKNVPVLMGLLNVWYVNFLGAETHAVLPYDQYLHRFPAYLQQLTMESNGKSVRADGSFVDYSTGEVFWGEPGTNGQHAFYQLIHQGTRLIPADFLAFANPAHPTKDGEQDVHELFLANFFAQTQALAFGKTEDEVRAEGTAEHVVNARIFSGNRPSTSIMASRLTPRVLGELIALYEHITFVQGIVWGIDSFDQWGVELGKKLALDLVPAIKGDREVLARQDSSTASLIDYYLKHRK
;
A
#
# COMPACT_ATOMS: atom_id res chain seq x y z
N MET A 1 15.27 22.75 -2.91
CA MET A 1 16.07 22.05 -3.97
C MET A 1 15.43 22.27 -5.33
N THR A 2 16.21 22.62 -6.37
CA THR A 2 15.67 22.74 -7.74
C THR A 2 15.42 21.35 -8.32
N THR A 3 14.21 21.09 -8.83
CA THR A 3 13.88 19.85 -9.55
C THR A 3 14.30 19.98 -11.01
N THR A 4 14.88 18.91 -11.56
CA THR A 4 15.19 18.83 -13.00
C THR A 4 13.92 18.44 -13.76
N ASN A 5 13.59 19.15 -14.85
CA ASN A 5 12.58 18.67 -15.78
C ASN A 5 13.16 17.49 -16.58
N PRO A 6 12.63 16.26 -16.45
CA PRO A 6 13.21 15.09 -17.10
C PRO A 6 13.24 15.22 -18.63
N THR A 7 12.25 15.92 -19.23
CA THR A 7 12.15 16.06 -20.69
C THR A 7 13.26 16.93 -21.30
N THR A 8 13.95 17.72 -20.47
CA THR A 8 15.08 18.55 -20.92
C THR A 8 16.44 17.84 -20.83
N THR A 9 16.46 16.62 -20.29
CA THR A 9 17.69 15.84 -20.13
C THR A 9 18.14 15.18 -21.43
N SER A 10 19.44 14.96 -21.55
CA SER A 10 19.99 14.24 -22.71
C SER A 10 19.54 12.78 -22.72
N ALA A 11 19.40 12.16 -21.54
CA ALA A 11 18.95 10.80 -21.37
C ALA A 11 17.49 10.60 -21.82
N TRP A 12 16.59 11.54 -21.53
CA TRP A 12 15.20 11.47 -22.02
C TRP A 12 15.13 11.49 -23.56
N SER A 13 15.91 12.37 -24.18
CA SER A 13 16.01 12.44 -25.63
C SER A 13 16.57 11.13 -26.23
N ALA A 14 17.59 10.56 -25.60
CA ALA A 14 18.18 9.29 -26.03
C ALA A 14 17.20 8.11 -25.85
N LEU A 15 16.44 8.05 -24.74
CA LEU A 15 15.37 7.07 -24.52
C LEU A 15 14.27 7.17 -25.57
N THR A 16 13.89 8.40 -25.96
CA THR A 16 12.91 8.62 -27.02
C THR A 16 13.39 8.07 -28.37
N GLN A 17 14.67 8.28 -28.70
CA GLN A 17 15.29 7.74 -29.92
C GLN A 17 15.43 6.21 -29.84
N HIS A 18 15.87 5.70 -28.70
CA HIS A 18 15.99 4.27 -28.46
C HIS A 18 14.64 3.55 -28.63
N LYS A 19 13.56 4.11 -28.04
CA LYS A 19 12.19 3.58 -28.20
C LYS A 19 11.76 3.54 -29.68
N ALA A 20 12.12 4.55 -30.46
CA ALA A 20 11.74 4.60 -31.89
C ALA A 20 12.43 3.52 -32.72
N SER A 21 13.62 3.06 -32.32
CA SER A 21 14.38 1.98 -32.96
C SER A 21 14.13 0.59 -32.37
N LEU A 22 13.60 0.51 -31.15
CA LEU A 22 13.41 -0.74 -30.45
C LEU A 22 12.17 -1.49 -30.96
N THR A 23 12.37 -2.70 -31.43
CA THR A 23 11.28 -3.63 -31.76
C THR A 23 11.31 -4.79 -30.76
N PRO A 24 10.47 -4.75 -29.71
CA PRO A 24 10.46 -5.78 -28.68
C PRO A 24 10.12 -7.16 -29.25
N ASN A 25 10.98 -8.15 -28.96
CA ASN A 25 10.73 -9.54 -29.28
C ASN A 25 11.39 -10.44 -28.21
N LEU A 26 10.63 -10.69 -27.13
CA LEU A 26 11.12 -11.48 -25.99
C LEU A 26 11.52 -12.90 -26.40
N ARG A 27 10.76 -13.55 -27.30
CA ARG A 27 11.09 -14.90 -27.79
C ARG A 27 12.49 -14.90 -28.44
N ALA A 28 12.71 -14.00 -29.39
CA ALA A 28 14.01 -13.89 -30.07
C ALA A 28 15.14 -13.47 -29.10
N TRP A 29 14.87 -12.57 -28.15
CA TRP A 29 15.88 -12.15 -27.19
C TRP A 29 16.35 -13.28 -26.27
N PHE A 30 15.45 -14.17 -25.83
CA PHE A 30 15.81 -15.34 -25.04
C PHE A 30 16.51 -16.42 -25.88
N GLU A 31 16.16 -16.57 -27.16
CA GLU A 31 16.83 -17.48 -28.09
C GLU A 31 18.27 -17.01 -28.40
N GLN A 32 18.48 -15.72 -28.60
CA GLN A 32 19.76 -15.11 -28.90
C GLN A 32 20.70 -15.04 -27.68
N ASP A 33 20.14 -14.86 -26.49
CA ASP A 33 20.89 -14.76 -25.24
C ASP A 33 20.32 -15.68 -24.16
N PRO A 34 20.78 -16.92 -24.06
CA PRO A 34 20.38 -17.86 -23.00
C PRO A 34 20.72 -17.39 -21.58
N SER A 35 21.63 -16.40 -21.43
CA SER A 35 22.00 -15.82 -20.14
C SER A 35 21.11 -14.65 -19.73
N ARG A 36 20.11 -14.27 -20.55
CA ARG A 36 19.24 -13.12 -20.29
C ARG A 36 18.60 -13.13 -18.90
N ALA A 37 18.11 -14.28 -18.46
CA ALA A 37 17.53 -14.38 -17.12
C ALA A 37 18.55 -14.03 -16.03
N GLN A 38 19.79 -14.53 -16.12
CA GLN A 38 20.84 -14.22 -15.14
C GLN A 38 21.27 -12.74 -15.16
N LYS A 39 21.24 -12.09 -16.33
CA LYS A 39 21.60 -10.67 -16.46
C LYS A 39 20.56 -9.74 -15.86
N PHE A 40 19.29 -10.14 -15.87
CA PHE A 40 18.17 -9.32 -15.42
C PHE A 40 17.46 -9.87 -14.18
N SER A 41 18.08 -10.78 -13.43
CA SER A 41 17.61 -11.23 -12.12
C SER A 41 18.52 -10.68 -11.02
N PHE A 42 17.91 -10.25 -9.94
CA PHE A 42 18.57 -9.58 -8.82
C PHE A 42 17.98 -10.07 -7.50
N ASP A 43 18.81 -10.08 -6.47
CA ASP A 43 18.37 -10.32 -5.10
C ASP A 43 18.36 -9.00 -4.33
N ALA A 44 17.27 -8.74 -3.61
CA ALA A 44 17.10 -7.58 -2.73
C ALA A 44 16.54 -8.06 -1.39
N ALA A 45 17.36 -8.05 -0.36
CA ALA A 45 17.09 -8.70 0.93
C ALA A 45 16.69 -10.19 0.69
N ASP A 46 15.50 -10.61 1.13
CA ASP A 46 15.02 -11.98 0.95
C ASP A 46 14.21 -12.18 -0.36
N LEU A 47 14.12 -11.14 -1.21
CA LEU A 47 13.38 -11.17 -2.46
C LEU A 47 14.29 -11.51 -3.64
N HIS A 48 13.86 -12.45 -4.49
CA HIS A 48 14.43 -12.71 -5.80
C HIS A 48 13.54 -12.07 -6.88
N VAL A 49 14.10 -11.17 -7.68
CA VAL A 49 13.36 -10.36 -8.65
C VAL A 49 13.90 -10.60 -10.06
N ASP A 50 13.06 -11.13 -10.93
CA ASP A 50 13.35 -11.39 -12.34
C ASP A 50 12.69 -10.33 -13.24
N LEU A 51 13.49 -9.45 -13.82
CA LEU A 51 13.12 -8.44 -14.80
C LEU A 51 13.26 -8.91 -16.24
N SER A 52 13.71 -10.14 -16.49
CA SER A 52 14.12 -10.62 -17.81
C SER A 52 12.99 -10.67 -18.85
N LYS A 53 11.73 -10.78 -18.38
CA LYS A 53 10.53 -10.76 -19.24
C LYS A 53 9.96 -9.36 -19.47
N ASN A 54 10.72 -8.31 -19.16
CA ASN A 54 10.38 -6.94 -19.48
C ASN A 54 10.88 -6.53 -20.87
N LEU A 55 10.24 -5.50 -21.46
CA LEU A 55 10.56 -4.99 -22.79
C LEU A 55 11.77 -4.04 -22.75
N ILE A 56 12.90 -4.56 -22.29
CA ILE A 56 14.17 -3.85 -22.10
C ILE A 56 15.35 -4.62 -22.67
N THR A 57 16.37 -3.89 -23.06
CA THR A 57 17.72 -4.38 -23.38
C THR A 57 18.72 -3.80 -22.38
N GLU A 58 19.97 -4.27 -22.43
CA GLU A 58 21.05 -3.66 -21.63
C GLU A 58 21.21 -2.16 -21.94
N GLU A 59 21.05 -1.77 -23.21
CA GLU A 59 21.05 -0.35 -23.63
C GLU A 59 19.89 0.43 -22.98
N THR A 60 18.68 -0.14 -22.95
CA THR A 60 17.53 0.49 -22.28
C THR A 60 17.85 0.77 -20.80
N VAL A 61 18.44 -0.19 -20.10
CA VAL A 61 18.81 -0.04 -18.69
C VAL A 61 19.88 1.05 -18.52
N GLN A 62 20.93 1.05 -19.37
CA GLN A 62 21.97 2.08 -19.31
C GLN A 62 21.41 3.50 -19.52
N LEU A 63 20.48 3.66 -20.44
CA LEU A 63 19.83 4.97 -20.69
C LEU A 63 18.93 5.40 -19.52
N LEU A 64 18.22 4.45 -18.90
CA LEU A 64 17.40 4.71 -17.71
C LEU A 64 18.28 5.08 -16.50
N LEU A 65 19.39 4.39 -16.30
CA LEU A 65 20.37 4.75 -15.27
C LEU A 65 20.96 6.14 -15.51
N LYS A 66 21.23 6.49 -16.77
CA LYS A 66 21.68 7.84 -17.14
C LYS A 66 20.63 8.89 -16.82
N LEU A 67 19.35 8.60 -17.05
CA LEU A 67 18.25 9.48 -16.64
C LEU A 67 18.24 9.70 -15.12
N ALA A 68 18.40 8.62 -14.34
CA ALA A 68 18.47 8.70 -12.87
C ALA A 68 19.63 9.60 -12.39
N GLU A 69 20.80 9.52 -13.04
CA GLU A 69 21.92 10.43 -12.77
C GLU A 69 21.57 11.89 -13.08
N GLU A 70 20.99 12.16 -14.27
CA GLU A 70 20.69 13.53 -14.74
C GLU A 70 19.58 14.22 -13.91
N VAL A 71 18.70 13.44 -13.24
CA VAL A 71 17.71 13.98 -12.29
C VAL A 71 18.22 13.98 -10.83
N ASN A 72 19.48 13.65 -10.59
CA ASN A 72 20.14 13.61 -9.29
C ASN A 72 19.46 12.65 -8.28
N LEU A 73 19.04 11.46 -8.74
CA LEU A 73 18.32 10.49 -7.89
C LEU A 73 19.11 10.13 -6.62
N ALA A 74 20.44 9.96 -6.70
CA ALA A 74 21.27 9.61 -5.55
C ALA A 74 21.22 10.67 -4.45
N GLU A 75 21.40 11.94 -4.84
CA GLU A 75 21.33 13.08 -3.90
C GLU A 75 19.94 13.20 -3.26
N ARG A 76 18.89 13.01 -4.05
CA ARG A 76 17.50 13.03 -3.56
C ARG A 76 17.19 11.90 -2.61
N ARG A 77 17.68 10.70 -2.89
CA ARG A 77 17.60 9.56 -1.98
C ARG A 77 18.29 9.88 -0.65
N ASP A 78 19.52 10.35 -0.72
CA ASP A 78 20.29 10.65 0.48
C ASP A 78 19.62 11.78 1.31
N ALA A 79 19.03 12.79 0.64
CA ALA A 79 18.24 13.84 1.27
C ALA A 79 17.04 13.29 2.06
N MET A 80 16.32 12.29 1.52
CA MET A 80 15.24 11.61 2.26
C MET A 80 15.77 10.93 3.53
N PHE A 81 16.85 10.16 3.43
CA PHE A 81 17.40 9.43 4.58
C PHE A 81 18.05 10.33 5.63
N THR A 82 18.46 11.53 5.26
CA THR A 82 19.06 12.52 6.19
C THR A 82 18.05 13.50 6.79
N GLY A 83 16.78 13.44 6.32
CA GLY A 83 15.69 14.26 6.85
C GLY A 83 15.66 15.69 6.30
N GLU A 84 16.20 15.91 5.10
CA GLU A 84 15.96 17.17 4.41
C GLU A 84 14.46 17.31 4.06
N HIS A 85 13.96 18.56 4.01
CA HIS A 85 12.55 18.84 3.71
C HIS A 85 12.25 18.62 2.23
N ILE A 86 12.11 17.36 1.84
CA ILE A 86 11.81 16.98 0.44
C ILE A 86 10.32 17.02 0.11
N ASN A 87 9.41 17.03 1.07
CA ASN A 87 8.01 17.42 0.90
C ASN A 87 7.97 18.96 0.90
N VAL A 88 8.16 19.52 -0.28
CA VAL A 88 8.38 20.97 -0.44
C VAL A 88 7.12 21.80 -0.32
N THR A 89 5.95 21.21 -0.60
CA THR A 89 4.66 21.93 -0.55
C THR A 89 4.15 22.10 0.88
N GLU A 90 4.56 21.26 1.81
CA GLU A 90 4.23 21.33 3.22
C GLU A 90 5.44 21.71 4.11
N ASP A 91 6.63 21.90 3.51
CA ASP A 91 7.89 22.20 4.20
C ASP A 91 8.20 21.19 5.32
N ARG A 92 8.26 19.89 4.95
CA ARG A 92 8.46 18.80 5.90
C ARG A 92 9.54 17.84 5.44
N ALA A 93 10.25 17.26 6.39
CA ALA A 93 11.04 16.05 6.17
C ALA A 93 10.12 14.86 5.82
N VAL A 94 10.68 13.83 5.20
CA VAL A 94 10.00 12.58 4.87
C VAL A 94 10.81 11.45 5.48
N LEU A 95 10.37 10.96 6.64
CA LEU A 95 11.16 10.07 7.50
C LEU A 95 10.43 8.77 7.88
N HIS A 96 9.55 8.27 7.00
CA HIS A 96 8.97 6.94 7.22
C HIS A 96 10.07 5.87 7.37
N THR A 97 11.23 6.04 6.72
CA THR A 97 12.39 5.14 6.89
C THR A 97 12.99 5.16 8.30
N ALA A 98 12.78 6.22 9.08
CA ALA A 98 13.24 6.29 10.46
C ALA A 98 12.43 5.40 11.42
N LEU A 99 11.16 5.09 11.09
CA LEU A 99 10.26 4.27 11.91
C LEU A 99 10.79 2.85 12.14
N ARG A 100 11.64 2.35 11.24
CA ARG A 100 12.14 0.96 11.20
C ARG A 100 13.64 0.84 11.38
N ARG A 101 14.32 1.93 11.80
CA ARG A 101 15.74 1.89 12.14
C ARG A 101 15.96 1.09 13.43
N PRO A 102 16.92 0.13 13.46
CA PRO A 102 17.18 -0.66 14.65
C PRO A 102 17.63 0.22 15.82
N LYS A 103 17.32 -0.20 17.04
CA LYS A 103 17.80 0.50 18.23
C LYS A 103 19.33 0.58 18.24
N GLY A 104 19.84 1.81 18.42
CA GLY A 104 21.28 2.08 18.41
C GLY A 104 21.92 2.15 17.02
N TYR A 105 21.11 2.27 15.96
CA TYR A 105 21.62 2.50 14.61
C TYR A 105 22.47 3.77 14.55
N SER A 106 23.58 3.73 13.81
CA SER A 106 24.56 4.82 13.76
C SER A 106 24.81 5.28 12.31
N PRO A 107 24.92 6.59 12.07
CA PRO A 107 24.77 7.69 13.03
C PRO A 107 23.32 7.87 13.49
N ALA A 108 23.12 8.44 14.70
CA ALA A 108 21.80 8.85 15.17
C ALA A 108 21.21 9.91 14.26
N LEU A 109 19.90 9.85 14.02
CA LEU A 109 19.19 10.79 13.16
C LEU A 109 18.60 11.93 13.98
N VAL A 110 19.14 13.13 13.77
CA VAL A 110 18.62 14.36 14.39
C VAL A 110 18.15 15.31 13.29
N VAL A 111 16.87 15.67 13.32
CA VAL A 111 16.23 16.55 12.31
C VAL A 111 15.47 17.65 13.04
N ASP A 112 15.67 18.90 12.67
CA ASP A 112 15.05 20.08 13.29
C ASP A 112 15.21 20.15 14.82
N GLY A 113 16.31 19.61 15.33
CA GLY A 113 16.59 19.54 16.77
C GLY A 113 15.92 18.37 17.50
N GLN A 114 15.14 17.53 16.80
CA GLN A 114 14.51 16.31 17.32
C GLN A 114 15.47 15.13 17.19
N ASP A 115 15.69 14.37 18.25
CA ASP A 115 16.32 13.04 18.21
C ASP A 115 15.27 12.02 17.74
N VAL A 116 15.20 11.84 16.43
CA VAL A 116 14.15 11.04 15.75
C VAL A 116 14.21 9.58 16.20
N ASP A 117 15.42 9.00 16.30
CA ASP A 117 15.58 7.59 16.68
C ASP A 117 15.09 7.34 18.12
N SER A 118 15.46 8.21 19.06
CA SER A 118 15.02 8.10 20.46
C SER A 118 13.52 8.22 20.61
N ASP A 119 12.89 9.14 19.90
CA ASP A 119 11.44 9.36 19.95
C ASP A 119 10.67 8.19 19.35
N VAL A 120 11.11 7.67 18.19
CA VAL A 120 10.50 6.48 17.57
C VAL A 120 10.54 5.29 18.50
N HIS A 121 11.70 4.99 19.09
CA HIS A 121 11.81 3.86 20.02
C HIS A 121 11.04 4.07 21.33
N ALA A 122 10.88 5.32 21.80
CA ALA A 122 10.02 5.59 22.95
C ALA A 122 8.55 5.25 22.66
N VAL A 123 8.03 5.63 21.49
CA VAL A 123 6.67 5.29 21.06
C VAL A 123 6.51 3.79 20.85
N LEU A 124 7.46 3.13 20.19
CA LEU A 124 7.42 1.67 19.99
C LEU A 124 7.41 0.92 21.32
N ASN A 125 8.25 1.31 22.28
CA ASN A 125 8.28 0.70 23.62
C ASN A 125 6.92 0.86 24.33
N LYS A 126 6.28 2.04 24.22
CA LYS A 126 4.94 2.28 24.79
C LYS A 126 3.88 1.37 24.15
N ILE A 127 3.91 1.22 22.80
CA ILE A 127 3.01 0.33 22.06
C ILE A 127 3.22 -1.12 22.50
N TYR A 128 4.45 -1.58 22.57
CA TYR A 128 4.79 -2.95 22.96
C TYR A 128 4.36 -3.27 24.40
N ALA A 129 4.64 -2.36 25.33
CA ALA A 129 4.19 -2.52 26.71
C ALA A 129 2.65 -2.61 26.81
N PHE A 130 1.91 -1.81 26.04
CA PHE A 130 0.46 -1.89 25.99
C PHE A 130 -0.02 -3.18 25.32
N ALA A 131 0.58 -3.58 24.21
CA ALA A 131 0.27 -4.83 23.53
C ALA A 131 0.47 -6.05 24.46
N ASP A 132 1.56 -6.09 25.22
CA ASP A 132 1.83 -7.16 26.18
C ASP A 132 0.79 -7.21 27.31
N ARG A 133 0.33 -6.06 27.81
CA ARG A 133 -0.77 -6.01 28.80
C ARG A 133 -2.08 -6.56 28.27
N VAL A 134 -2.44 -6.25 27.03
CA VAL A 134 -3.64 -6.79 26.39
C VAL A 134 -3.50 -8.31 26.18
N ARG A 135 -2.37 -8.73 25.65
CA ARG A 135 -2.09 -10.14 25.29
C ARG A 135 -1.99 -11.04 26.54
N SER A 136 -1.40 -10.55 27.62
CA SER A 136 -1.32 -11.29 28.90
C SER A 136 -2.68 -11.37 29.63
N GLY A 137 -3.63 -10.49 29.30
CA GLY A 137 -4.89 -10.31 30.03
C GLY A 137 -4.75 -9.45 31.30
N GLU A 138 -3.66 -8.69 31.44
CA GLU A 138 -3.52 -7.64 32.45
C GLU A 138 -4.46 -6.45 32.12
N TRP A 139 -4.58 -6.13 30.82
CA TRP A 139 -5.61 -5.21 30.34
C TRP A 139 -6.85 -6.00 29.95
N THR A 140 -7.98 -5.65 30.58
CA THR A 140 -9.27 -6.33 30.38
C THR A 140 -10.35 -5.36 29.98
N GLY A 141 -11.49 -5.84 29.51
CA GLY A 141 -12.72 -5.05 29.42
C GLY A 141 -13.22 -4.63 30.79
N VAL A 142 -14.21 -3.74 30.79
CA VAL A 142 -14.78 -3.14 32.02
C VAL A 142 -15.33 -4.17 33.00
N SER A 143 -15.78 -5.33 32.52
CA SER A 143 -16.26 -6.48 33.32
C SER A 143 -15.14 -7.38 33.87
N GLY A 144 -13.88 -7.14 33.50
CA GLY A 144 -12.74 -7.98 33.85
C GLY A 144 -12.47 -9.14 32.90
N LYS A 145 -13.24 -9.28 31.81
CA LYS A 145 -12.95 -10.27 30.75
C LYS A 145 -11.75 -9.84 29.89
N ARG A 146 -10.99 -10.84 29.42
CA ARG A 146 -9.88 -10.60 28.50
C ARG A 146 -10.38 -10.04 27.17
N ILE A 147 -9.55 -9.20 26.54
CA ILE A 147 -9.81 -8.74 25.18
C ILE A 147 -9.57 -9.88 24.19
N GLU A 148 -10.52 -10.11 23.30
CA GLU A 148 -10.49 -11.12 22.24
C GLU A 148 -10.57 -10.48 20.85
N THR A 149 -11.14 -9.28 20.76
CA THR A 149 -11.23 -8.55 19.49
C THR A 149 -10.74 -7.13 19.63
N VAL A 150 -9.88 -6.72 18.70
CA VAL A 150 -9.44 -5.34 18.50
C VAL A 150 -10.12 -4.79 17.27
N VAL A 151 -10.83 -3.66 17.39
CA VAL A 151 -11.50 -2.98 16.28
C VAL A 151 -10.77 -1.68 15.97
N ASN A 152 -10.08 -1.64 14.84
CA ASN A 152 -9.40 -0.44 14.35
C ASN A 152 -10.38 0.43 13.57
N ILE A 153 -10.57 1.67 14.02
CA ILE A 153 -11.43 2.67 13.37
C ILE A 153 -10.53 3.73 12.76
N GLY A 154 -10.39 3.71 11.45
CA GLY A 154 -9.51 4.62 10.71
C GLY A 154 -9.92 4.68 9.24
N ILE A 155 -9.37 5.61 8.47
CA ILE A 155 -9.63 5.73 7.03
C ILE A 155 -8.33 6.04 6.28
N GLY A 156 -8.26 5.67 5.01
CA GLY A 156 -7.07 5.87 4.17
C GLY A 156 -5.86 5.13 4.75
N GLY A 157 -4.77 5.84 5.03
CA GLY A 157 -3.54 5.25 5.59
C GLY A 157 -3.71 4.63 6.98
N SER A 158 -4.71 5.07 7.75
CA SER A 158 -5.04 4.49 9.06
C SER A 158 -5.88 3.20 8.98
N ASP A 159 -6.27 2.78 7.77
CA ASP A 159 -7.03 1.56 7.50
C ASP A 159 -6.31 0.61 6.53
N LEU A 160 -5.96 1.09 5.32
CA LEU A 160 -5.48 0.24 4.23
C LEU A 160 -4.21 -0.54 4.59
N GLY A 161 -3.23 0.11 5.24
CA GLY A 161 -2.03 -0.56 5.73
C GLY A 161 -2.35 -1.62 6.79
N PRO A 162 -2.99 -1.26 7.91
CA PRO A 162 -3.37 -2.20 8.96
C PRO A 162 -4.19 -3.39 8.48
N VAL A 163 -5.23 -3.19 7.67
CA VAL A 163 -6.05 -4.31 7.17
C VAL A 163 -5.26 -5.22 6.23
N MET A 164 -4.43 -4.64 5.37
CA MET A 164 -3.59 -5.41 4.45
C MET A 164 -2.60 -6.29 5.21
N VAL A 165 -1.87 -5.74 6.19
CA VAL A 165 -0.90 -6.47 7.01
C VAL A 165 -1.60 -7.53 7.87
N TYR A 166 -2.76 -7.21 8.45
CA TYR A 166 -3.55 -8.20 9.20
C TYR A 166 -3.93 -9.41 8.34
N GLU A 167 -4.47 -9.16 7.14
CA GLU A 167 -4.82 -10.24 6.21
C GLU A 167 -3.58 -11.05 5.79
N ALA A 168 -2.47 -10.37 5.49
CA ALA A 168 -1.22 -11.02 5.06
C ALA A 168 -0.58 -11.89 6.15
N LEU A 169 -0.67 -11.48 7.39
CA LEU A 169 0.01 -12.14 8.51
C LEU A 169 -0.92 -12.98 9.40
N LYS A 170 -2.16 -13.25 9.01
CA LYS A 170 -3.10 -14.11 9.77
C LYS A 170 -2.49 -15.40 10.31
N PRO A 171 -1.62 -16.13 9.58
CA PRO A 171 -0.98 -17.34 10.11
C PRO A 171 -0.07 -17.11 11.33
N TYR A 172 0.31 -15.85 11.59
CA TYR A 172 1.16 -15.48 12.73
C TYR A 172 0.37 -14.91 13.92
N ALA A 173 -0.96 -14.80 13.80
CA ALA A 173 -1.80 -14.33 14.90
C ALA A 173 -1.84 -15.36 16.03
N ASP A 174 -1.74 -14.88 17.27
CA ASP A 174 -1.91 -15.71 18.43
C ASP A 174 -3.38 -16.11 18.60
N ALA A 175 -3.60 -17.32 19.05
CA ALA A 175 -4.92 -17.81 19.37
C ALA A 175 -5.57 -16.93 20.47
N GLY A 176 -6.74 -16.40 20.19
CA GLY A 176 -7.57 -15.66 21.14
C GLY A 176 -7.64 -14.15 20.95
N ILE A 177 -6.87 -13.55 20.04
CA ILE A 177 -7.04 -12.12 19.66
C ILE A 177 -7.17 -12.00 18.15
N SER A 178 -8.27 -11.37 17.70
CA SER A 178 -8.53 -11.07 16.31
C SER A 178 -8.65 -9.57 16.08
N ALA A 179 -8.54 -9.11 14.82
CA ALA A 179 -8.80 -7.71 14.48
C ALA A 179 -9.96 -7.56 13.50
N ARG A 180 -10.66 -6.42 13.61
CA ARG A 180 -11.62 -5.91 12.62
C ARG A 180 -11.28 -4.46 12.29
N PHE A 181 -11.73 -4.02 11.12
CA PHE A 181 -11.40 -2.70 10.59
C PHE A 181 -12.68 -2.01 10.13
N ILE A 182 -12.92 -0.79 10.65
CA ILE A 182 -14.04 0.08 10.30
C ILE A 182 -13.46 1.34 9.66
N SER A 183 -13.82 1.60 8.41
CA SER A 183 -13.26 2.73 7.66
C SER A 183 -14.32 3.57 6.98
N ASN A 184 -15.31 2.97 6.33
CA ASN A 184 -16.33 3.70 5.59
C ASN A 184 -17.33 4.38 6.53
N ILE A 185 -17.74 5.62 6.18
CA ILE A 185 -18.82 6.31 6.89
C ILE A 185 -20.21 5.75 6.55
N ASP A 186 -20.34 4.84 5.56
CA ASP A 186 -21.57 4.08 5.36
C ASP A 186 -21.91 3.34 6.66
N PRO A 187 -23.11 3.59 7.25
CA PRO A 187 -23.49 2.97 8.51
C PRO A 187 -23.50 1.43 8.48
N THR A 188 -23.56 0.84 7.31
CA THR A 188 -23.44 -0.62 7.12
C THR A 188 -22.08 -1.14 7.59
N ASP A 189 -20.98 -0.39 7.36
CA ASP A 189 -19.64 -0.85 7.71
C ASP A 189 -19.48 -1.06 9.23
N VAL A 190 -19.86 -0.07 10.05
CA VAL A 190 -19.81 -0.21 11.50
C VAL A 190 -20.81 -1.25 12.00
N ALA A 191 -22.04 -1.26 11.48
CA ALA A 191 -23.10 -2.17 11.91
C ALA A 191 -22.71 -3.63 11.72
N GLU A 192 -22.24 -4.00 10.51
CA GLU A 192 -21.79 -5.38 10.19
C GLU A 192 -20.57 -5.80 11.03
N LYS A 193 -19.64 -4.88 11.26
CA LYS A 193 -18.39 -5.19 11.97
C LYS A 193 -18.55 -5.39 13.46
N VAL A 194 -19.61 -4.84 14.10
CA VAL A 194 -19.85 -4.98 15.54
C VAL A 194 -20.98 -5.97 15.87
N SER A 195 -21.77 -6.38 14.89
CA SER A 195 -23.04 -7.12 15.07
C SER A 195 -22.92 -8.43 15.88
N ASP A 196 -21.81 -9.15 15.75
CA ASP A 196 -21.54 -10.45 16.37
C ASP A 196 -20.44 -10.39 17.43
N LEU A 197 -20.02 -9.16 17.86
CA LEU A 197 -19.00 -9.00 18.88
C LEU A 197 -19.58 -9.09 20.31
N ASP A 198 -18.80 -9.68 21.22
CA ASP A 198 -19.02 -9.55 22.65
C ASP A 198 -18.48 -8.19 23.12
N PRO A 199 -19.36 -7.27 23.59
CA PRO A 199 -18.94 -5.94 24.04
C PRO A 199 -17.96 -5.99 25.23
N GLU A 200 -18.01 -7.04 26.04
CA GLU A 200 -17.14 -7.19 27.21
C GLU A 200 -15.69 -7.54 26.85
N THR A 201 -15.45 -8.06 25.63
CA THR A 201 -14.12 -8.55 25.17
C THR A 201 -13.58 -7.73 23.98
N THR A 202 -14.22 -6.61 23.63
CA THR A 202 -13.86 -5.78 22.48
C THR A 202 -13.10 -4.52 22.89
N LEU A 203 -11.96 -4.27 22.23
CA LEU A 203 -11.14 -3.06 22.36
C LEU A 203 -11.19 -2.26 21.05
N PHE A 204 -11.52 -0.98 21.11
CA PHE A 204 -11.55 -0.09 19.96
C PHE A 204 -10.30 0.80 19.92
N ILE A 205 -9.73 0.98 18.73
CA ILE A 205 -8.61 1.88 18.44
C ILE A 205 -9.12 2.98 17.51
N VAL A 206 -9.14 4.23 17.98
CA VAL A 206 -9.53 5.39 17.16
C VAL A 206 -8.25 5.96 16.53
N ALA A 207 -8.03 5.65 15.25
CA ALA A 207 -6.83 6.02 14.52
C ALA A 207 -7.06 7.28 13.67
N SER A 208 -6.73 8.46 14.23
CA SER A 208 -6.81 9.75 13.57
C SER A 208 -5.78 10.73 14.14
N LYS A 209 -4.75 11.09 13.34
CA LYS A 209 -3.62 11.93 13.77
C LYS A 209 -4.05 13.20 14.50
N THR A 210 -5.00 13.94 13.93
CA THR A 210 -5.53 15.20 14.48
C THR A 210 -6.80 15.04 15.31
N PHE A 211 -7.26 13.80 15.47
CA PHE A 211 -8.53 13.45 16.12
C PHE A 211 -9.69 14.33 15.64
N GLY A 212 -9.81 14.45 14.31
CA GLY A 212 -10.74 15.35 13.67
C GLY A 212 -11.28 14.86 12.32
N THR A 213 -10.85 13.69 11.84
CA THR A 213 -11.34 13.10 10.60
C THR A 213 -12.80 12.72 10.74
N LEU A 214 -13.66 13.28 9.88
CA LEU A 214 -15.13 13.17 9.98
C LEU A 214 -15.60 11.72 10.07
N GLU A 215 -15.14 10.89 9.13
CA GLU A 215 -15.52 9.47 9.01
C GLU A 215 -15.11 8.70 10.26
N THR A 216 -13.85 8.81 10.66
CA THR A 216 -13.29 8.11 11.82
C THR A 216 -14.02 8.49 13.10
N LEU A 217 -14.24 9.79 13.37
CA LEU A 217 -14.89 10.24 14.58
C LEU A 217 -16.39 9.92 14.60
N THR A 218 -17.05 9.90 13.44
CA THR A 218 -18.45 9.47 13.34
C THR A 218 -18.58 8.00 13.65
N ASN A 219 -17.78 7.14 13.03
CA ASN A 219 -17.75 5.70 13.30
C ASN A 219 -17.38 5.41 14.76
N ALA A 220 -16.41 6.15 15.33
CA ALA A 220 -16.02 5.99 16.73
C ALA A 220 -17.16 6.33 17.70
N ARG A 221 -17.95 7.38 17.44
CA ARG A 221 -19.14 7.70 18.25
C ARG A 221 -20.22 6.62 18.15
N VAL A 222 -20.50 6.12 16.94
CA VAL A 222 -21.45 5.03 16.73
C VAL A 222 -20.99 3.74 17.44
N ALA A 223 -19.71 3.40 17.34
CA ALA A 223 -19.15 2.24 18.05
C ALA A 223 -19.20 2.40 19.57
N ARG A 224 -18.98 3.61 20.09
CA ARG A 224 -19.10 3.92 21.52
C ARG A 224 -20.54 3.77 22.01
N ASP A 225 -21.49 4.29 21.26
CA ASP A 225 -22.91 4.18 21.62
C ASP A 225 -23.38 2.71 21.58
N TRP A 226 -22.92 1.94 20.59
CA TRP A 226 -23.16 0.50 20.54
C TRP A 226 -22.57 -0.21 21.77
N LEU A 227 -21.29 0.06 22.12
CA LEU A 227 -20.62 -0.55 23.26
C LEU A 227 -21.39 -0.29 24.57
N LEU A 228 -21.70 0.96 24.84
CA LEU A 228 -22.37 1.35 26.10
C LEU A 228 -23.79 0.76 26.20
N THR A 229 -24.53 0.71 25.10
CA THR A 229 -25.85 0.09 25.04
C THR A 229 -25.75 -1.41 25.33
N ALA A 230 -24.87 -2.12 24.62
CA ALA A 230 -24.71 -3.56 24.76
C ALA A 230 -24.17 -3.96 26.16
N LEU A 231 -23.23 -3.21 26.73
CA LEU A 231 -22.76 -3.44 28.12
C LEU A 231 -23.88 -3.20 29.15
N GLY A 232 -24.74 -2.19 28.91
CA GLY A 232 -25.91 -1.93 29.76
C GLY A 232 -26.94 -3.06 29.72
N GLU A 233 -27.29 -3.55 28.53
CA GLU A 233 -28.20 -4.68 28.31
C GLU A 233 -27.68 -5.98 28.93
N ALA A 234 -26.37 -6.21 28.85
CA ALA A 234 -25.70 -7.38 29.46
C ALA A 234 -25.51 -7.26 30.99
N ASN A 235 -25.85 -6.12 31.61
CA ASN A 235 -25.53 -5.78 33.01
C ASN A 235 -24.03 -5.91 33.34
N ALA A 236 -23.16 -5.68 32.33
CA ALA A 236 -21.71 -5.90 32.42
C ALA A 236 -20.94 -4.72 33.02
N LEU A 237 -21.58 -3.55 33.21
CA LEU A 237 -20.94 -2.36 33.83
C LEU A 237 -20.59 -2.56 35.30
N GLN A 238 -21.27 -3.45 36.02
CA GLN A 238 -20.95 -3.82 37.40
C GLN A 238 -20.82 -2.61 38.37
N GLY A 239 -21.60 -1.57 38.16
CA GLY A 239 -21.60 -0.34 38.95
C GLY A 239 -20.57 0.71 38.49
N LYS A 240 -19.81 0.45 37.43
CA LYS A 240 -18.92 1.43 36.78
C LYS A 240 -19.70 2.41 35.90
N THR A 241 -19.12 3.57 35.66
CA THR A 241 -19.72 4.61 34.82
C THR A 241 -19.48 4.36 33.33
N ALA A 242 -20.20 5.08 32.48
CA ALA A 242 -19.97 5.07 31.03
C ALA A 242 -18.57 5.58 30.67
N GLU A 243 -18.04 6.56 31.39
CA GLU A 243 -16.72 7.12 31.22
C GLU A 243 -15.65 6.07 31.54
N GLU A 244 -15.80 5.33 32.63
CA GLU A 244 -14.90 4.23 33.00
C GLU A 244 -14.93 3.10 31.95
N ALA A 245 -16.09 2.79 31.38
CA ALA A 245 -16.21 1.82 30.29
C ALA A 245 -15.50 2.30 29.03
N VAL A 246 -15.66 3.55 28.63
CA VAL A 246 -14.94 4.12 27.46
C VAL A 246 -13.44 4.11 27.69
N ALA A 247 -12.96 4.55 28.87
CA ALA A 247 -11.52 4.54 29.19
C ALA A 247 -10.90 3.14 29.16
N GLN A 248 -11.70 2.08 29.41
CA GLN A 248 -11.24 0.69 29.43
C GLN A 248 -11.32 0.02 28.04
N HIS A 249 -12.25 0.45 27.18
CA HIS A 249 -12.53 -0.18 25.90
C HIS A 249 -12.08 0.64 24.68
N PHE A 250 -11.56 1.85 24.88
CA PHE A 250 -11.08 2.70 23.79
C PHE A 250 -9.65 3.19 24.05
N ILE A 251 -8.84 3.11 23.00
CA ILE A 251 -7.52 3.76 22.94
C ILE A 251 -7.44 4.61 21.67
N ALA A 252 -6.43 5.46 21.56
CA ALA A 252 -6.28 6.33 20.40
C ALA A 252 -4.91 6.21 19.75
N VAL A 253 -4.87 6.38 18.43
CA VAL A 253 -3.66 6.71 17.70
C VAL A 253 -3.79 8.16 17.23
N SER A 254 -3.23 9.07 18.01
CA SER A 254 -3.39 10.51 17.82
C SER A 254 -2.36 11.34 18.59
N THR A 255 -2.10 12.55 18.11
CA THR A 255 -1.31 13.57 18.82
C THR A 255 -2.17 14.64 19.49
N ALA A 256 -3.49 14.64 19.23
CA ALA A 256 -4.43 15.65 19.73
C ALA A 256 -5.02 15.23 21.10
N LEU A 257 -4.19 15.22 22.15
CA LEU A 257 -4.52 14.65 23.47
C LEU A 257 -5.76 15.29 24.12
N ASP A 258 -5.97 16.59 23.96
CA ASP A 258 -7.16 17.27 24.50
C ASP A 258 -8.48 16.73 23.89
N LYS A 259 -8.47 16.45 22.58
CA LYS A 259 -9.62 15.87 21.89
C LYS A 259 -9.82 14.41 22.25
N VAL A 260 -8.74 13.67 22.46
CA VAL A 260 -8.76 12.29 22.93
C VAL A 260 -9.40 12.22 24.31
N ALA A 261 -8.98 13.07 25.25
CA ALA A 261 -9.58 13.17 26.58
C ALA A 261 -11.06 13.58 26.53
N ALA A 262 -11.43 14.55 25.68
CA ALA A 262 -12.81 14.96 25.49
C ALA A 262 -13.72 13.86 24.93
N PHE A 263 -13.19 12.87 24.22
CA PHE A 263 -13.94 11.70 23.79
C PHE A 263 -14.19 10.69 24.93
N GLY A 264 -13.39 10.74 25.99
CA GLY A 264 -13.43 9.83 27.14
C GLY A 264 -12.27 8.80 27.14
N ILE A 265 -11.32 8.91 26.24
CA ILE A 265 -10.13 8.05 26.19
C ILE A 265 -9.07 8.66 27.12
N ASP A 266 -8.44 7.82 27.94
CA ASP A 266 -7.30 8.24 28.76
C ASP A 266 -6.12 8.63 27.86
N PRO A 267 -5.57 9.86 27.94
CA PRO A 267 -4.44 10.30 27.14
C PRO A 267 -3.17 9.44 27.32
N GLU A 268 -3.03 8.75 28.45
CA GLU A 268 -1.94 7.78 28.64
C GLU A 268 -2.03 6.59 27.68
N ASN A 269 -3.23 6.29 27.16
CA ASN A 269 -3.48 5.25 26.16
C ASN A 269 -3.61 5.83 24.73
N ALA A 270 -3.03 7.02 24.51
CA ALA A 270 -2.85 7.59 23.18
C ALA A 270 -1.42 7.39 22.68
N PHE A 271 -1.31 6.96 21.42
CA PHE A 271 -0.04 6.66 20.74
C PHE A 271 0.12 7.64 19.57
N GLY A 272 1.15 8.50 19.64
CA GLY A 272 1.40 9.53 18.64
C GLY A 272 2.36 9.06 17.54
N PHE A 273 2.34 9.79 16.42
CA PHE A 273 3.34 9.72 15.38
C PHE A 273 3.52 11.11 14.74
N TRP A 274 4.56 11.31 13.95
CA TRP A 274 5.07 12.63 13.59
C TRP A 274 4.55 13.15 12.26
N ASP A 275 4.74 14.45 12.01
CA ASP A 275 4.31 15.12 10.78
C ASP A 275 5.12 14.68 9.55
N TRP A 276 6.34 14.23 9.77
CA TRP A 276 7.19 13.67 8.74
C TRP A 276 6.82 12.23 8.33
N VAL A 277 5.73 11.65 8.86
CA VAL A 277 5.13 10.41 8.38
C VAL A 277 3.84 10.72 7.64
N GLY A 278 3.82 10.49 6.33
CA GLY A 278 2.60 10.54 5.52
C GLY A 278 1.66 9.37 5.85
N GLY A 279 0.32 9.58 5.75
CA GLY A 279 -0.66 8.56 6.10
C GLY A 279 -0.47 7.23 5.37
N ARG A 280 -0.21 7.24 4.07
CA ARG A 280 0.01 6.04 3.25
C ARG A 280 1.36 5.34 3.47
N TYR A 281 2.24 5.95 4.26
CA TYR A 281 3.56 5.43 4.68
C TYR A 281 3.61 5.12 6.18
N SER A 282 2.46 4.95 6.84
CA SER A 282 2.41 4.97 8.32
C SER A 282 2.16 3.61 8.97
N VAL A 283 2.01 2.53 8.23
CA VAL A 283 1.64 1.22 8.79
C VAL A 283 2.67 0.68 9.80
N ASP A 284 3.92 1.07 9.68
CA ASP A 284 5.05 0.75 10.55
C ASP A 284 5.25 1.76 11.72
N SER A 285 4.33 2.75 11.84
CA SER A 285 4.25 3.71 12.97
C SER A 285 3.27 3.24 14.05
N ALA A 286 2.85 4.16 14.92
CA ALA A 286 1.75 3.93 15.87
C ALA A 286 0.43 3.48 15.21
N ILE A 287 0.23 3.75 13.93
CA ILE A 287 -0.90 3.21 13.14
C ILE A 287 -0.93 1.67 13.20
N GLY A 288 0.21 1.01 13.32
CA GLY A 288 0.33 -0.43 13.49
C GLY A 288 0.01 -0.97 14.90
N THR A 289 -0.51 -0.15 15.82
CA THR A 289 -0.81 -0.59 17.20
C THR A 289 -1.74 -1.82 17.23
N SER A 290 -2.76 -1.87 16.37
CA SER A 290 -3.65 -3.06 16.25
C SER A 290 -2.88 -4.32 15.87
N LEU A 291 -1.88 -4.19 15.00
CA LEU A 291 -1.03 -5.29 14.54
C LEU A 291 -0.10 -5.76 15.67
N ALA A 292 0.51 -4.82 16.41
CA ALA A 292 1.35 -5.15 17.56
C ALA A 292 0.56 -5.88 18.66
N ILE A 293 -0.72 -5.55 18.87
CA ILE A 293 -1.59 -6.25 19.80
C ILE A 293 -1.91 -7.66 19.30
N VAL A 294 -2.31 -7.82 18.04
CA VAL A 294 -2.74 -9.12 17.49
C VAL A 294 -1.57 -10.08 17.33
N PHE A 295 -0.48 -9.62 16.72
CA PHE A 295 0.66 -10.48 16.38
C PHE A 295 1.74 -10.52 17.46
N GLY A 296 1.75 -9.56 18.37
CA GLY A 296 2.76 -9.40 19.40
C GLY A 296 3.99 -8.59 18.93
N PRO A 297 4.72 -8.02 19.92
CA PRO A 297 5.88 -7.18 19.65
C PRO A 297 6.95 -7.85 18.77
N LYS A 298 7.24 -9.13 19.01
CA LYS A 298 8.26 -9.86 18.26
C LYS A 298 7.95 -9.93 16.75
N VAL A 299 6.71 -10.25 16.39
CA VAL A 299 6.28 -10.33 14.99
C VAL A 299 6.30 -8.95 14.35
N PHE A 300 5.91 -7.91 15.09
CA PHE A 300 5.98 -6.53 14.62
C PHE A 300 7.43 -6.06 14.43
N GLU A 301 8.36 -6.44 15.31
CA GLU A 301 9.81 -6.16 15.13
C GLU A 301 10.38 -6.87 13.89
N GLU A 302 9.99 -8.13 13.64
CA GLU A 302 10.38 -8.84 12.42
C GLU A 302 9.84 -8.14 11.15
N PHE A 303 8.64 -7.60 11.22
CA PHE A 303 8.02 -6.80 10.16
C PHE A 303 8.83 -5.51 9.90
N LEU A 304 9.16 -4.75 10.94
CA LEU A 304 10.02 -3.56 10.83
C LEU A 304 11.42 -3.89 10.29
N ALA A 305 11.99 -5.02 10.71
CA ALA A 305 13.30 -5.45 10.21
C ALA A 305 13.30 -5.76 8.70
N GLY A 306 12.17 -6.18 8.14
CA GLY A 306 12.00 -6.35 6.70
C GLY A 306 12.07 -5.04 5.93
N PHE A 307 11.34 -4.03 6.40
CA PHE A 307 11.45 -2.68 5.83
C PHE A 307 12.89 -2.17 5.86
N HIS A 308 13.54 -2.27 7.02
CA HIS A 308 14.91 -1.82 7.20
C HIS A 308 15.88 -2.53 6.24
N ALA A 309 15.71 -3.82 6.01
CA ALA A 309 16.57 -4.57 5.09
C ALA A 309 16.45 -4.05 3.65
N MET A 310 15.24 -3.72 3.20
CA MET A 310 15.01 -3.12 1.89
C MET A 310 15.49 -1.65 1.83
N ASP A 311 15.34 -0.88 2.92
CA ASP A 311 15.92 0.47 3.03
C ASP A 311 17.44 0.44 2.84
N GLU A 312 18.13 -0.50 3.49
CA GLU A 312 19.58 -0.63 3.35
C GLU A 312 19.98 -1.07 1.94
N HIS A 313 19.21 -1.96 1.31
CA HIS A 313 19.41 -2.30 -0.10
C HIS A 313 19.25 -1.05 -0.99
N PHE A 314 18.18 -0.30 -0.83
CA PHE A 314 17.91 0.92 -1.61
C PHE A 314 18.99 1.98 -1.40
N ARG A 315 19.44 2.16 -0.17
CA ARG A 315 20.43 3.17 0.21
C ARG A 315 21.84 2.84 -0.29
N THR A 316 22.24 1.55 -0.27
CA THR A 316 23.65 1.15 -0.43
C THR A 316 23.97 0.42 -1.71
N ALA A 317 23.01 -0.28 -2.34
CA ALA A 317 23.26 -0.99 -3.58
C ALA A 317 23.56 -0.01 -4.74
N PRO A 318 24.52 -0.32 -5.61
CA PRO A 318 24.75 0.47 -6.81
C PRO A 318 23.51 0.39 -7.72
N PHE A 319 23.19 1.46 -8.43
CA PHE A 319 21.91 1.61 -9.14
C PHE A 319 21.64 0.49 -10.17
N GLU A 320 22.66 -0.03 -10.80
CA GLU A 320 22.57 -1.18 -11.74
C GLU A 320 22.17 -2.51 -11.09
N LYS A 321 22.16 -2.58 -9.76
CA LYS A 321 21.74 -3.74 -8.96
C LYS A 321 20.68 -3.39 -7.92
N ASN A 322 20.26 -2.14 -7.88
CA ASN A 322 19.30 -1.62 -6.92
C ASN A 322 17.89 -1.88 -7.42
N VAL A 323 17.23 -2.91 -6.88
CA VAL A 323 15.93 -3.38 -7.37
C VAL A 323 14.86 -2.28 -7.36
N PRO A 324 14.65 -1.52 -6.26
CA PRO A 324 13.70 -0.40 -6.26
C PRO A 324 14.00 0.64 -7.35
N VAL A 325 15.27 0.96 -7.58
CA VAL A 325 15.69 1.90 -8.63
C VAL A 325 15.36 1.35 -10.00
N LEU A 326 15.74 0.10 -10.28
CA LEU A 326 15.49 -0.53 -11.58
C LEU A 326 13.99 -0.63 -11.87
N MET A 327 13.17 -1.05 -10.91
CA MET A 327 11.72 -1.18 -11.08
C MET A 327 11.05 0.19 -11.23
N GLY A 328 11.45 1.19 -10.46
CA GLY A 328 10.91 2.55 -10.59
C GLY A 328 11.23 3.18 -11.95
N LEU A 329 12.47 3.00 -12.43
CA LEU A 329 12.88 3.44 -13.77
C LEU A 329 12.15 2.65 -14.88
N LEU A 330 11.91 1.37 -14.65
CA LEU A 330 11.15 0.52 -15.57
C LEU A 330 9.70 1.01 -15.72
N ASN A 331 9.06 1.43 -14.62
CA ASN A 331 7.72 2.00 -14.68
C ASN A 331 7.72 3.34 -15.45
N VAL A 332 8.71 4.19 -15.25
CA VAL A 332 8.89 5.41 -16.07
C VAL A 332 9.05 5.06 -17.56
N TRP A 333 9.81 4.01 -17.90
CA TRP A 333 9.96 3.53 -19.27
C TRP A 333 8.60 3.14 -19.88
N TYR A 334 7.78 2.38 -19.13
CA TYR A 334 6.46 1.98 -19.62
C TYR A 334 5.50 3.13 -19.76
N VAL A 335 5.42 4.01 -18.77
CA VAL A 335 4.48 5.15 -18.77
C VAL A 335 4.84 6.18 -19.85
N ASN A 336 6.10 6.61 -19.89
CA ASN A 336 6.50 7.79 -20.68
C ASN A 336 6.95 7.45 -22.10
N PHE A 337 7.46 6.25 -22.33
CA PHE A 337 8.01 5.89 -23.65
C PHE A 337 7.17 4.81 -24.35
N LEU A 338 6.55 3.89 -23.61
CA LEU A 338 5.73 2.83 -24.21
C LEU A 338 4.22 3.05 -24.06
N GLY A 339 3.79 4.09 -23.35
CA GLY A 339 2.39 4.53 -23.26
C GLY A 339 1.50 3.61 -22.42
N ALA A 340 2.06 2.94 -21.41
CA ALA A 340 1.27 2.20 -20.45
C ALA A 340 0.53 3.16 -19.50
N GLU A 341 -0.76 2.95 -19.33
CA GLU A 341 -1.63 3.77 -18.46
C GLU A 341 -1.89 3.10 -17.11
N THR A 342 -1.62 1.80 -17.00
CA THR A 342 -1.90 0.99 -15.82
C THR A 342 -0.77 0.02 -15.53
N HIS A 343 -0.67 -0.40 -14.26
CA HIS A 343 0.25 -1.42 -13.79
C HIS A 343 -0.51 -2.45 -12.94
N ALA A 344 -0.42 -3.73 -13.29
CA ALA A 344 -1.08 -4.79 -12.55
C ALA A 344 -0.15 -5.40 -11.49
N VAL A 345 -0.67 -5.65 -10.29
CA VAL A 345 0.03 -6.39 -9.22
C VAL A 345 -0.76 -7.65 -8.93
N LEU A 346 -0.16 -8.80 -9.21
CA LEU A 346 -0.83 -10.10 -9.29
C LEU A 346 -0.19 -11.08 -8.29
N PRO A 347 -0.56 -11.00 -7.00
CA PRO A 347 -0.02 -11.90 -6.00
C PRO A 347 -0.58 -13.33 -6.16
N TYR A 348 0.32 -14.30 -6.34
CA TYR A 348 -0.01 -15.72 -6.24
C TYR A 348 0.15 -16.17 -4.79
N ASP A 349 -0.65 -15.54 -3.94
CA ASP A 349 -0.84 -15.84 -2.52
C ASP A 349 -2.16 -15.23 -2.05
N GLN A 350 -3.03 -16.05 -1.43
CA GLN A 350 -4.36 -15.60 -0.99
C GLN A 350 -4.28 -14.57 0.12
N TYR A 351 -3.26 -14.64 0.98
CA TYR A 351 -3.08 -13.68 2.08
C TYR A 351 -2.70 -12.28 1.59
N LEU A 352 -2.18 -12.15 0.37
CA LEU A 352 -1.89 -10.84 -0.24
C LEU A 352 -3.07 -10.23 -1.03
N HIS A 353 -4.31 -10.74 -0.86
CA HIS A 353 -5.46 -10.23 -1.62
C HIS A 353 -5.74 -8.73 -1.40
N ARG A 354 -5.33 -8.15 -0.26
CA ARG A 354 -5.44 -6.72 0.01
C ARG A 354 -4.23 -5.90 -0.45
N PHE A 355 -3.15 -6.55 -0.86
CA PHE A 355 -1.92 -5.86 -1.22
C PHE A 355 -2.08 -4.92 -2.44
N PRO A 356 -2.75 -5.31 -3.54
CA PRO A 356 -3.01 -4.37 -4.64
C PRO A 356 -3.81 -3.13 -4.22
N ALA A 357 -4.81 -3.28 -3.36
CA ALA A 357 -5.62 -2.16 -2.85
C ALA A 357 -4.81 -1.21 -1.94
N TYR A 358 -3.87 -1.75 -1.15
CA TYR A 358 -2.91 -0.94 -0.39
C TYR A 358 -2.01 -0.13 -1.33
N LEU A 359 -1.48 -0.77 -2.37
CA LEU A 359 -0.62 -0.11 -3.36
C LEU A 359 -1.36 0.97 -4.17
N GLN A 360 -2.67 0.88 -4.35
CA GLN A 360 -3.45 1.95 -4.98
C GLN A 360 -3.28 3.26 -4.24
N GLN A 361 -3.41 3.28 -2.92
CA GLN A 361 -3.18 4.50 -2.17
C GLN A 361 -1.70 4.89 -2.19
N LEU A 362 -0.81 3.94 -1.90
CA LEU A 362 0.62 4.21 -1.83
C LEU A 362 1.14 4.90 -3.09
N THR A 363 0.82 4.38 -4.27
CA THR A 363 1.36 4.85 -5.54
C THR A 363 0.55 5.99 -6.16
N MET A 364 -0.78 5.85 -6.22
CA MET A 364 -1.64 6.80 -6.95
C MET A 364 -1.82 8.12 -6.20
N GLU A 365 -1.93 8.11 -4.87
CA GLU A 365 -1.98 9.33 -4.05
C GLU A 365 -0.61 10.03 -4.03
N SER A 366 0.49 9.27 -4.10
CA SER A 366 1.84 9.83 -4.17
C SER A 366 2.14 10.46 -5.51
N ASN A 367 1.92 9.74 -6.60
CA ASN A 367 2.42 10.09 -7.93
C ASN A 367 1.34 10.54 -8.91
N GLY A 368 0.07 10.52 -8.54
CA GLY A 368 -1.03 11.09 -9.33
C GLY A 368 -1.01 12.61 -9.29
N LYS A 369 0.04 13.24 -9.82
CA LYS A 369 0.30 14.68 -9.74
C LYS A 369 0.48 15.28 -11.14
N SER A 370 0.03 16.52 -11.29
CA SER A 370 0.17 17.32 -12.54
C SER A 370 1.09 18.53 -12.38
N VAL A 371 1.69 18.69 -11.20
CA VAL A 371 2.56 19.84 -10.88
C VAL A 371 3.88 19.32 -10.32
N ARG A 372 4.98 19.88 -10.82
CA ARG A 372 6.32 19.59 -10.29
C ARG A 372 6.54 20.31 -8.97
N ALA A 373 7.51 19.84 -8.19
CA ALA A 373 7.88 20.45 -6.93
C ALA A 373 8.36 21.92 -7.04
N ASP A 374 8.71 22.40 -8.25
CA ASP A 374 9.01 23.81 -8.53
C ASP A 374 7.77 24.67 -8.85
N GLY A 375 6.57 24.07 -8.78
CA GLY A 375 5.30 24.75 -9.07
C GLY A 375 4.88 24.79 -10.54
N SER A 376 5.69 24.29 -11.47
CA SER A 376 5.35 24.24 -12.89
C SER A 376 4.50 23.01 -13.24
N PHE A 377 3.60 23.14 -14.22
CA PHE A 377 2.83 21.98 -14.70
C PHE A 377 3.72 21.02 -15.50
N VAL A 378 3.42 19.71 -15.37
CA VAL A 378 4.04 18.70 -16.22
C VAL A 378 3.41 18.69 -17.61
N ASP A 379 4.21 18.34 -18.63
CA ASP A 379 3.80 18.14 -20.02
C ASP A 379 4.00 16.69 -20.48
N TYR A 380 4.12 15.77 -19.50
CA TYR A 380 4.28 14.32 -19.66
C TYR A 380 3.35 13.58 -18.68
N SER A 381 3.16 12.30 -18.90
CA SER A 381 2.34 11.45 -18.02
C SER A 381 3.05 11.17 -16.69
N THR A 382 2.30 11.17 -15.60
CA THR A 382 2.73 10.80 -14.26
C THR A 382 1.70 9.84 -13.64
N GLY A 383 2.12 8.94 -12.77
CA GLY A 383 1.23 8.12 -11.94
C GLY A 383 0.30 7.20 -12.73
N GLU A 384 0.75 6.00 -13.04
CA GLU A 384 -0.07 4.95 -13.61
C GLU A 384 -1.12 4.41 -12.63
N VAL A 385 -2.21 3.86 -13.14
CA VAL A 385 -3.27 3.24 -12.32
C VAL A 385 -2.80 1.86 -11.84
N PHE A 386 -2.58 1.72 -10.55
CA PHE A 386 -2.29 0.43 -9.90
C PHE A 386 -3.58 -0.34 -9.64
N TRP A 387 -3.57 -1.65 -9.96
CA TRP A 387 -4.70 -2.53 -9.74
C TRP A 387 -4.25 -4.00 -9.72
N GLY A 388 -5.08 -4.90 -9.26
CA GLY A 388 -4.77 -6.32 -9.28
C GLY A 388 -5.67 -7.15 -8.39
N GLU A 389 -5.54 -8.45 -8.55
CA GLU A 389 -6.22 -9.49 -7.78
C GLU A 389 -5.30 -10.70 -7.63
N PRO A 390 -5.50 -11.56 -6.63
CA PRO A 390 -4.73 -12.79 -6.52
C PRO A 390 -4.84 -13.70 -7.73
N GLY A 391 -3.73 -14.32 -8.14
CA GLY A 391 -3.79 -15.57 -8.91
C GLY A 391 -4.35 -16.71 -8.02
N THR A 392 -5.09 -17.70 -8.55
CA THR A 392 -5.47 -17.88 -9.96
C THR A 392 -6.78 -17.16 -10.33
N ASN A 393 -7.46 -16.52 -9.37
CA ASN A 393 -8.76 -15.87 -9.58
C ASN A 393 -8.69 -14.84 -10.71
N GLY A 394 -7.64 -14.00 -10.74
CA GLY A 394 -7.42 -13.01 -11.80
C GLY A 394 -7.39 -13.62 -13.21
N GLN A 395 -6.87 -14.86 -13.36
CA GLN A 395 -6.84 -15.55 -14.64
C GLN A 395 -8.25 -15.76 -15.22
N HIS A 396 -9.24 -15.96 -14.35
CA HIS A 396 -10.63 -16.17 -14.72
C HIS A 396 -11.47 -14.89 -14.77
N ALA A 397 -10.86 -13.74 -14.50
CA ALA A 397 -11.55 -12.46 -14.45
C ALA A 397 -11.12 -11.50 -15.59
N PHE A 398 -9.83 -11.23 -15.74
CA PHE A 398 -9.34 -10.16 -16.63
C PHE A 398 -8.09 -10.51 -17.45
N TYR A 399 -7.50 -11.69 -17.33
CA TYR A 399 -6.28 -12.04 -18.08
C TYR A 399 -6.52 -12.07 -19.60
N GLN A 400 -7.76 -12.21 -20.06
CA GLN A 400 -8.10 -12.04 -21.48
C GLN A 400 -7.58 -10.70 -22.03
N LEU A 401 -7.77 -9.61 -21.27
CA LEU A 401 -7.28 -8.28 -21.64
C LEU A 401 -5.75 -8.23 -21.65
N ILE A 402 -5.09 -8.82 -20.64
CA ILE A 402 -3.64 -8.78 -20.53
C ILE A 402 -2.99 -9.56 -21.67
N HIS A 403 -3.50 -10.75 -22.01
CA HIS A 403 -2.95 -11.60 -23.08
C HIS A 403 -3.22 -11.08 -24.48
N GLN A 404 -4.47 -10.74 -24.79
CA GLN A 404 -4.92 -10.48 -26.16
C GLN A 404 -5.51 -9.08 -26.38
N GLY A 405 -5.60 -8.26 -25.33
CA GLY A 405 -6.08 -6.90 -25.46
C GLY A 405 -5.12 -5.99 -26.22
N THR A 406 -5.60 -4.80 -26.58
CA THR A 406 -4.83 -3.79 -27.31
C THR A 406 -4.01 -2.85 -26.40
N ARG A 407 -4.17 -2.97 -25.06
CA ARG A 407 -3.44 -2.17 -24.09
C ARG A 407 -2.15 -2.85 -23.68
N LEU A 408 -1.09 -2.06 -23.48
CA LEU A 408 0.12 -2.54 -22.80
C LEU A 408 -0.09 -2.42 -21.29
N ILE A 409 0.01 -3.55 -20.59
CA ILE A 409 -0.18 -3.63 -19.14
C ILE A 409 1.05 -4.33 -18.56
N PRO A 410 2.03 -3.57 -18.04
CA PRO A 410 3.08 -4.16 -17.22
C PRO A 410 2.49 -4.81 -15.98
N ALA A 411 3.05 -5.94 -15.56
CA ALA A 411 2.50 -6.69 -14.44
C ALA A 411 3.61 -7.24 -13.53
N ASP A 412 3.42 -7.10 -12.22
CA ASP A 412 4.25 -7.73 -11.20
C ASP A 412 3.55 -8.99 -10.68
N PHE A 413 4.21 -10.12 -10.82
CA PHE A 413 3.77 -11.42 -10.33
C PHE A 413 4.54 -11.75 -9.05
N LEU A 414 3.84 -11.98 -7.95
CA LEU A 414 4.44 -12.29 -6.65
C LEU A 414 4.11 -13.73 -6.26
N ALA A 415 5.10 -14.52 -5.82
CA ALA A 415 4.87 -15.88 -5.35
C ALA A 415 5.87 -16.30 -4.28
N PHE A 416 5.53 -17.35 -3.54
CA PHE A 416 6.37 -17.90 -2.49
C PHE A 416 6.63 -19.39 -2.72
N ALA A 417 7.87 -19.84 -2.46
CA ALA A 417 8.23 -21.23 -2.65
C ALA A 417 7.50 -22.18 -1.69
N ASN A 418 7.10 -21.70 -0.51
CA ASN A 418 6.44 -22.48 0.52
C ASN A 418 5.12 -21.83 0.93
N PRO A 419 3.99 -22.56 0.90
CA PRO A 419 2.70 -22.05 1.30
C PRO A 419 2.59 -21.95 2.84
N ALA A 420 1.67 -21.12 3.33
CA ALA A 420 1.33 -21.06 4.74
C ALA A 420 0.63 -22.37 5.20
N HIS A 421 -0.17 -22.98 4.33
CA HIS A 421 -0.93 -24.19 4.60
C HIS A 421 -0.61 -25.28 3.55
N PRO A 422 0.41 -26.13 3.78
CA PRO A 422 0.70 -27.25 2.89
C PRO A 422 -0.50 -28.20 2.78
N THR A 423 -0.96 -28.47 1.56
CA THR A 423 -2.16 -29.27 1.30
C THR A 423 -1.92 -30.21 0.11
N LYS A 424 -2.45 -31.42 0.20
CA LYS A 424 -2.41 -32.42 -0.87
C LYS A 424 -3.82 -32.82 -1.31
N ASP A 425 -3.96 -33.10 -2.61
CA ASP A 425 -5.10 -33.79 -3.22
C ASP A 425 -4.60 -35.17 -3.70
N GLY A 426 -4.86 -36.21 -2.90
CA GLY A 426 -4.20 -37.50 -3.08
C GLY A 426 -2.67 -37.41 -2.90
N GLU A 427 -1.92 -37.74 -3.95
CA GLU A 427 -0.46 -37.62 -3.97
C GLU A 427 0.01 -36.25 -4.49
N GLN A 428 -0.89 -35.47 -5.12
CA GLN A 428 -0.57 -34.19 -5.73
C GLN A 428 -0.42 -33.09 -4.70
N ASP A 429 0.69 -32.37 -4.71
CA ASP A 429 0.86 -31.13 -3.96
C ASP A 429 0.07 -29.99 -4.64
N VAL A 430 -0.88 -29.40 -3.87
CA VAL A 430 -1.74 -28.34 -4.40
C VAL A 430 -0.94 -27.06 -4.69
N HIS A 431 0.12 -26.80 -3.91
CA HIS A 431 0.97 -25.64 -4.12
C HIS A 431 1.79 -25.75 -5.40
N GLU A 432 2.26 -26.96 -5.77
CA GLU A 432 2.93 -27.17 -7.06
C GLU A 432 2.01 -26.84 -8.25
N LEU A 433 0.74 -27.25 -8.19
CA LEU A 433 -0.25 -26.88 -9.22
C LEU A 433 -0.47 -25.36 -9.27
N PHE A 434 -0.49 -24.72 -8.11
CA PHE A 434 -0.64 -23.27 -8.01
C PHE A 434 0.55 -22.53 -8.63
N LEU A 435 1.79 -22.92 -8.28
CA LEU A 435 3.00 -22.34 -8.84
C LEU A 435 3.18 -22.64 -10.33
N ALA A 436 2.73 -23.79 -10.82
CA ALA A 436 2.70 -24.08 -12.24
C ALA A 436 1.91 -23.02 -13.03
N ASN A 437 0.80 -22.51 -12.47
CA ASN A 437 0.06 -21.40 -13.08
C ASN A 437 0.87 -20.10 -13.08
N PHE A 438 1.54 -19.75 -11.97
CA PHE A 438 2.42 -18.58 -11.90
C PHE A 438 3.49 -18.60 -13.00
N PHE A 439 4.21 -19.70 -13.15
CA PHE A 439 5.25 -19.84 -14.18
C PHE A 439 4.66 -19.84 -15.60
N ALA A 440 3.56 -20.56 -15.81
CA ALA A 440 2.92 -20.65 -17.11
C ALA A 440 2.39 -19.30 -17.60
N GLN A 441 1.80 -18.49 -16.71
CA GLN A 441 1.24 -17.18 -17.09
C GLN A 441 2.35 -16.21 -17.53
N THR A 442 3.44 -16.10 -16.76
CA THR A 442 4.55 -15.21 -17.12
C THR A 442 5.24 -15.68 -18.41
N GLN A 443 5.32 -17.01 -18.64
CA GLN A 443 5.84 -17.58 -19.89
C GLN A 443 4.93 -17.28 -21.09
N ALA A 444 3.63 -17.50 -20.96
CA ALA A 444 2.65 -17.25 -22.01
C ALA A 444 2.56 -15.77 -22.39
N LEU A 445 2.62 -14.87 -21.40
CA LEU A 445 2.66 -13.42 -21.61
C LEU A 445 3.89 -13.00 -22.42
N ALA A 446 5.06 -13.53 -22.06
CA ALA A 446 6.32 -13.17 -22.72
C ALA A 446 6.39 -13.70 -24.17
N PHE A 447 6.08 -14.98 -24.37
CA PHE A 447 6.39 -15.67 -25.63
C PHE A 447 5.19 -15.83 -26.55
N GLY A 448 3.97 -15.77 -26.02
CA GLY A 448 2.74 -15.90 -26.80
C GLY A 448 2.62 -17.23 -27.53
N LYS A 449 1.81 -17.23 -28.59
CA LYS A 449 1.59 -18.36 -29.50
C LYS A 449 1.36 -17.82 -30.91
N THR A 450 2.22 -18.23 -31.83
CA THR A 450 2.19 -17.75 -33.22
C THR A 450 1.05 -18.34 -34.02
N GLU A 451 0.76 -17.76 -35.19
CA GLU A 451 -0.21 -18.25 -36.15
C GLU A 451 0.11 -19.67 -36.62
N ASP A 452 1.40 -19.95 -36.92
CA ASP A 452 1.85 -21.27 -37.35
C ASP A 452 1.67 -22.33 -36.26
N GLU A 453 1.98 -21.99 -35.01
CA GLU A 453 1.77 -22.87 -33.85
C GLU A 453 0.27 -23.18 -33.67
N VAL A 454 -0.61 -22.17 -33.84
CA VAL A 454 -2.07 -22.35 -33.76
C VAL A 454 -2.59 -23.25 -34.88
N ARG A 455 -2.10 -23.10 -36.12
CA ARG A 455 -2.46 -23.98 -37.23
C ARG A 455 -1.97 -25.41 -37.07
N ALA A 456 -0.74 -25.57 -36.55
CA ALA A 456 -0.15 -26.87 -36.28
C ALA A 456 -0.96 -27.72 -35.28
N GLU A 457 -1.76 -27.08 -34.41
CA GLU A 457 -2.70 -27.76 -33.51
C GLU A 457 -4.00 -28.24 -34.17
N GLY A 458 -4.16 -28.03 -35.47
CA GLY A 458 -5.39 -28.40 -36.21
C GLY A 458 -6.55 -27.43 -35.97
N THR A 459 -6.26 -26.20 -35.56
CA THR A 459 -7.30 -25.15 -35.35
C THR A 459 -8.02 -24.83 -36.65
N ALA A 460 -9.35 -24.78 -36.62
CA ALA A 460 -10.16 -24.40 -37.77
C ALA A 460 -9.86 -22.96 -38.22
N GLU A 461 -9.69 -22.74 -39.53
CA GLU A 461 -9.18 -21.48 -40.09
C GLU A 461 -9.93 -20.22 -39.59
N HIS A 462 -11.25 -20.29 -39.43
CA HIS A 462 -12.06 -19.16 -38.97
C HIS A 462 -11.80 -18.71 -37.52
N VAL A 463 -11.10 -19.52 -36.70
CA VAL A 463 -10.73 -19.18 -35.32
C VAL A 463 -9.23 -19.02 -35.10
N VAL A 464 -8.40 -19.23 -36.15
CA VAL A 464 -6.92 -19.12 -36.02
C VAL A 464 -6.52 -17.77 -35.40
N ASN A 465 -6.99 -16.67 -35.97
CA ASN A 465 -6.67 -15.33 -35.49
C ASN A 465 -7.11 -15.09 -34.03
N ALA A 466 -8.23 -15.66 -33.61
CA ALA A 466 -8.73 -15.53 -32.23
C ALA A 466 -7.89 -16.33 -31.21
N ARG A 467 -7.08 -17.28 -31.67
CA ARG A 467 -6.22 -18.13 -30.84
C ARG A 467 -4.75 -17.76 -30.87
N ILE A 468 -4.37 -16.70 -31.61
CA ILE A 468 -3.02 -16.13 -31.58
C ILE A 468 -2.84 -15.36 -30.28
N PHE A 469 -1.71 -15.55 -29.63
CA PHE A 469 -1.25 -14.76 -28.50
C PHE A 469 -0.01 -13.99 -28.93
N SER A 470 -0.08 -12.67 -28.92
CA SER A 470 0.99 -11.81 -29.46
C SER A 470 2.32 -11.97 -28.74
N GLY A 471 2.33 -12.42 -27.50
CA GLY A 471 3.50 -12.33 -26.64
C GLY A 471 3.91 -10.88 -26.35
N ASN A 472 5.15 -10.67 -25.95
CA ASN A 472 5.70 -9.35 -25.62
C ASN A 472 4.83 -8.56 -24.64
N ARG A 473 4.19 -9.28 -23.70
CA ARG A 473 3.46 -8.71 -22.57
C ARG A 473 4.41 -8.72 -21.37
N PRO A 474 4.84 -7.54 -20.91
CA PRO A 474 5.90 -7.46 -19.91
C PRO A 474 5.43 -7.93 -18.54
N SER A 475 6.31 -8.67 -17.87
CA SER A 475 6.11 -9.03 -16.48
C SER A 475 7.41 -9.03 -15.68
N THR A 476 7.30 -8.60 -14.43
CA THR A 476 8.31 -8.80 -13.39
C THR A 476 7.86 -9.94 -12.50
N SER A 477 8.75 -10.87 -12.17
CA SER A 477 8.47 -11.94 -11.20
C SER A 477 9.22 -11.66 -9.91
N ILE A 478 8.51 -11.65 -8.78
CA ILE A 478 9.06 -11.45 -7.45
C ILE A 478 8.79 -12.71 -6.64
N MET A 479 9.84 -13.36 -6.16
CA MET A 479 9.72 -14.58 -5.37
C MET A 479 10.47 -14.45 -4.04
N ALA A 480 9.95 -15.11 -3.01
CA ALA A 480 10.64 -15.32 -1.75
C ALA A 480 10.39 -16.75 -1.24
N SER A 481 11.13 -17.16 -0.22
CA SER A 481 10.97 -18.50 0.34
C SER A 481 9.56 -18.72 0.92
N ARG A 482 9.03 -17.73 1.68
CA ARG A 482 7.71 -17.78 2.31
C ARG A 482 7.25 -16.35 2.63
N LEU A 483 5.93 -16.12 2.69
CA LEU A 483 5.37 -14.89 3.23
C LEU A 483 5.56 -14.88 4.75
N THR A 484 6.55 -14.12 5.21
CA THR A 484 6.86 -13.90 6.62
C THR A 484 6.62 -12.43 6.98
N PRO A 485 6.55 -12.05 8.27
CA PRO A 485 6.50 -10.64 8.66
C PRO A 485 7.64 -9.83 8.02
N ARG A 486 8.86 -10.37 8.02
CA ARG A 486 10.02 -9.74 7.40
C ARG A 486 9.84 -9.54 5.90
N VAL A 487 9.46 -10.58 5.16
CA VAL A 487 9.25 -10.51 3.70
C VAL A 487 8.12 -9.54 3.33
N LEU A 488 7.05 -9.46 4.15
CA LEU A 488 6.01 -8.46 3.93
C LEU A 488 6.53 -7.03 4.10
N GLY A 489 7.35 -6.78 5.12
CA GLY A 489 8.02 -5.49 5.31
C GLY A 489 8.92 -5.13 4.12
N GLU A 490 9.69 -6.08 3.60
CA GLU A 490 10.51 -5.90 2.41
C GLU A 490 9.69 -5.55 1.16
N LEU A 491 8.55 -6.23 0.96
CA LEU A 491 7.65 -5.95 -0.17
C LEU A 491 7.06 -4.54 -0.09
N ILE A 492 6.62 -4.11 1.09
CA ILE A 492 6.05 -2.76 1.25
C ILE A 492 7.14 -1.72 0.98
N ALA A 493 8.30 -1.82 1.60
CA ALA A 493 9.40 -0.88 1.40
C ALA A 493 9.90 -0.86 -0.07
N LEU A 494 9.89 -2.00 -0.76
CA LEU A 494 10.17 -2.07 -2.20
C LEU A 494 9.27 -1.11 -2.97
N TYR A 495 7.94 -1.18 -2.77
CA TYR A 495 7.00 -0.31 -3.49
C TYR A 495 7.03 1.15 -3.00
N GLU A 496 7.34 1.41 -1.73
CA GLU A 496 7.60 2.77 -1.24
C GLU A 496 8.76 3.42 -2.00
N HIS A 497 9.87 2.68 -2.16
CA HIS A 497 11.04 3.18 -2.88
C HIS A 497 10.84 3.25 -4.40
N ILE A 498 10.08 2.32 -5.01
CA ILE A 498 9.66 2.43 -6.42
C ILE A 498 8.89 3.74 -6.63
N THR A 499 7.93 4.03 -5.76
CA THR A 499 7.12 5.25 -5.79
C THR A 499 7.98 6.51 -5.65
N PHE A 500 8.95 6.49 -4.73
CA PHE A 500 9.93 7.55 -4.57
C PHE A 500 10.76 7.78 -5.84
N VAL A 501 11.32 6.71 -6.42
CA VAL A 501 12.14 6.80 -7.65
C VAL A 501 11.35 7.44 -8.79
N GLN A 502 10.13 6.98 -9.02
CA GLN A 502 9.25 7.55 -10.04
C GLN A 502 8.99 9.05 -9.79
N GLY A 503 8.64 9.42 -8.55
CA GLY A 503 8.38 10.80 -8.18
C GLY A 503 9.59 11.72 -8.41
N ILE A 504 10.80 11.25 -8.08
CA ILE A 504 12.03 12.00 -8.34
C ILE A 504 12.29 12.15 -9.83
N VAL A 505 12.12 11.09 -10.62
CA VAL A 505 12.30 11.18 -12.08
C VAL A 505 11.29 12.14 -12.71
N TRP A 506 10.05 12.12 -12.28
CA TRP A 506 9.02 13.06 -12.75
C TRP A 506 9.14 14.47 -12.13
N GLY A 507 10.00 14.65 -11.13
CA GLY A 507 10.21 15.94 -10.46
C GLY A 507 9.01 16.44 -9.67
N ILE A 508 8.10 15.55 -9.26
CA ILE A 508 6.88 15.85 -8.51
C ILE A 508 7.07 15.66 -6.99
N ASP A 509 6.17 16.25 -6.18
CA ASP A 509 6.12 15.99 -4.74
C ASP A 509 5.24 14.75 -4.48
N SER A 510 5.88 13.63 -4.12
CA SER A 510 5.19 12.36 -3.85
C SER A 510 4.58 12.29 -2.45
N PHE A 511 4.78 13.27 -1.59
CA PHE A 511 4.49 13.16 -0.15
C PHE A 511 3.37 14.06 0.35
N ASP A 512 2.84 14.95 -0.49
CA ASP A 512 1.62 15.69 -0.27
C ASP A 512 0.37 15.00 -0.88
N GLN A 513 -0.83 15.56 -0.64
CA GLN A 513 -2.11 15.03 -1.15
C GLN A 513 -3.19 16.10 -1.35
N TRP A 514 -2.86 17.23 -1.92
CA TRP A 514 -3.79 18.37 -2.14
C TRP A 514 -5.06 17.99 -2.92
N GLY A 515 -4.97 16.98 -3.80
CA GLY A 515 -6.09 16.54 -4.64
C GLY A 515 -7.30 16.00 -3.90
N VAL A 516 -7.16 15.61 -2.62
CA VAL A 516 -8.27 15.06 -1.81
C VAL A 516 -8.96 16.11 -0.94
N GLU A 517 -8.50 17.38 -0.92
CA GLU A 517 -9.02 18.40 0.00
C GLU A 517 -10.34 19.03 -0.49
N LEU A 518 -10.47 19.29 -1.79
CA LEU A 518 -11.65 19.96 -2.36
C LEU A 518 -12.94 19.17 -2.09
N GLY A 519 -12.94 17.86 -2.33
CA GLY A 519 -14.11 17.01 -2.14
C GLY A 519 -14.60 17.00 -0.70
N LYS A 520 -13.70 16.96 0.28
CA LYS A 520 -14.04 17.02 1.72
C LYS A 520 -14.74 18.33 2.08
N LYS A 521 -14.23 19.45 1.59
CA LYS A 521 -14.84 20.77 1.82
C LYS A 521 -16.24 20.85 1.22
N LEU A 522 -16.38 20.48 -0.06
CA LEU A 522 -17.67 20.50 -0.76
C LEU A 522 -18.70 19.57 -0.09
N ALA A 523 -18.27 18.40 0.40
CA ALA A 523 -19.18 17.49 1.12
C ALA A 523 -19.81 18.15 2.35
N LEU A 524 -19.04 18.88 3.16
CA LEU A 524 -19.55 19.60 4.31
C LEU A 524 -20.48 20.75 3.90
N ASP A 525 -20.17 21.47 2.83
CA ASP A 525 -20.98 22.57 2.31
C ASP A 525 -22.36 22.09 1.78
N LEU A 526 -22.47 20.82 1.35
CA LEU A 526 -23.72 20.22 0.85
C LEU A 526 -24.63 19.67 1.97
N VAL A 527 -24.14 19.45 3.18
CA VAL A 527 -24.93 18.89 4.28
C VAL A 527 -26.24 19.66 4.54
N PRO A 528 -26.29 21.01 4.55
CA PRO A 528 -27.56 21.73 4.72
C PRO A 528 -28.57 21.44 3.59
N ALA A 529 -28.14 21.39 2.33
CA ALA A 529 -28.99 21.06 1.20
C ALA A 529 -29.58 19.64 1.32
N ILE A 530 -28.79 18.66 1.74
CA ILE A 530 -29.21 17.28 2.01
C ILE A 530 -30.24 17.23 3.17
N LYS A 531 -30.17 18.17 4.11
CA LYS A 531 -31.16 18.33 5.18
C LYS A 531 -32.40 19.12 4.77
N GLY A 532 -32.50 19.59 3.53
CA GLY A 532 -33.65 20.26 2.96
C GLY A 532 -33.56 21.77 2.82
N ASP A 533 -32.36 22.36 3.04
CA ASP A 533 -32.15 23.80 2.81
C ASP A 533 -32.20 24.12 1.30
N ARG A 534 -33.32 24.79 0.92
CA ARG A 534 -33.60 25.12 -0.47
C ARG A 534 -32.75 26.27 -1.02
N GLU A 535 -32.22 27.14 -0.18
CA GLU A 535 -31.34 28.22 -0.61
C GLU A 535 -29.97 27.68 -0.96
N VAL A 536 -29.43 26.77 -0.15
CA VAL A 536 -28.16 26.08 -0.44
C VAL A 536 -28.31 25.21 -1.66
N LEU A 537 -29.42 24.48 -1.81
CA LEU A 537 -29.73 23.64 -2.96
C LEU A 537 -29.78 24.46 -4.26
N ALA A 538 -30.41 25.63 -4.25
CA ALA A 538 -30.57 26.48 -5.43
C ALA A 538 -29.22 27.07 -5.96
N ARG A 539 -28.17 27.03 -5.14
CA ARG A 539 -26.81 27.47 -5.53
C ARG A 539 -25.97 26.38 -6.20
N GLN A 540 -26.48 25.14 -6.20
CA GLN A 540 -25.77 24.01 -6.78
C GLN A 540 -25.96 23.96 -8.31
N ASP A 541 -25.06 23.26 -8.99
CA ASP A 541 -25.29 22.91 -10.38
C ASP A 541 -26.52 22.03 -10.55
N SER A 542 -27.08 21.99 -11.75
CA SER A 542 -28.34 21.31 -12.01
C SER A 542 -28.30 19.79 -11.76
N SER A 543 -27.13 19.15 -11.92
CA SER A 543 -26.94 17.73 -11.67
C SER A 543 -26.96 17.44 -10.17
N THR A 544 -26.14 18.16 -9.41
CA THR A 544 -26.08 18.03 -7.93
C THR A 544 -27.44 18.32 -7.30
N ALA A 545 -28.11 19.40 -7.73
CA ALA A 545 -29.45 19.75 -7.24
C ALA A 545 -30.48 18.66 -7.53
N SER A 546 -30.49 18.12 -8.76
CA SER A 546 -31.40 17.04 -9.16
C SER A 546 -31.20 15.76 -8.36
N LEU A 547 -29.94 15.37 -8.09
CA LEU A 547 -29.60 14.19 -7.29
C LEU A 547 -30.02 14.35 -5.83
N ILE A 548 -29.83 15.53 -5.23
CA ILE A 548 -30.28 15.84 -3.87
C ILE A 548 -31.83 15.84 -3.80
N ASP A 549 -32.53 16.41 -4.79
CA ASP A 549 -34.00 16.36 -4.85
C ASP A 549 -34.52 14.92 -4.98
N TYR A 550 -33.84 14.08 -5.78
CA TYR A 550 -34.16 12.65 -5.87
C TYR A 550 -34.00 11.97 -4.49
N TYR A 551 -32.89 12.21 -3.81
CA TYR A 551 -32.64 11.68 -2.47
C TYR A 551 -33.72 12.11 -1.48
N LEU A 552 -34.03 13.42 -1.39
CA LEU A 552 -35.04 13.95 -0.49
C LEU A 552 -36.43 13.38 -0.76
N LYS A 553 -36.77 13.12 -2.02
CA LYS A 553 -38.05 12.53 -2.42
C LYS A 553 -38.20 11.06 -2.01
N HIS A 554 -37.09 10.29 -1.98
CA HIS A 554 -37.12 8.84 -1.77
C HIS A 554 -36.64 8.40 -0.38
N ARG A 555 -36.04 9.29 0.38
CA ARG A 555 -35.68 9.02 1.78
C ARG A 555 -36.96 8.83 2.62
N LYS A 556 -37.01 7.68 3.32
CA LYS A 556 -38.12 7.35 4.28
C LYS A 556 -37.79 7.87 5.67
#